data_5698f16e40a35d0515742be8f617a68f
#
_entry.id   5698f16e40a35d0515742be8f617a68f
#
_cell.length_a   1.000
_cell.length_b   1.000
_cell.length_c   1.000
_cell.angle_alpha   90.00
_cell.angle_beta   90.00
_cell.angle_gamma   90.00
#
_symmetry.space_group_name_H-M   'P 1'
#
loop_
_entity.id
_entity.type
_entity.pdbx_description
1 polymer ?
#
loop_
_entity_poly.entity_id
_entity_poly.type
_entity_poly.pdbx_seq_one_letter_code
_entity_poly.pdbx_strand_id
1 'polypeptide(L)'
;MEKTISAIATPQGAGGIGIIRISGDRALSVADAVFHAVSKAKLSELPGMRALYGTVVDRKGTVIDEAVALVFRAPHSYTAEDVVELQCHGGSAVLRRVLARTYEGGAAPAERGEFTKRAFLNGRLDLTQAAAVMDV
;
A
#
# COMPACT_ATOMS: atom_id res chain seq x y z
N MET A 1 -5.97 -8.39 16.91
CA MET A 1 -6.00 -7.41 15.81
C MET A 1 -4.92 -7.72 14.80
N GLU A 2 -5.28 -7.73 13.55
CA GLU A 2 -4.30 -7.99 12.50
C GLU A 2 -3.31 -6.83 12.38
N LYS A 3 -2.05 -7.17 12.14
CA LYS A 3 -1.01 -6.15 11.89
C LYS A 3 -1.32 -5.41 10.61
N THR A 4 -0.95 -4.13 10.55
CA THR A 4 -0.89 -3.41 9.28
C THR A 4 0.32 -3.94 8.52
N ILE A 5 0.10 -4.33 7.27
CA ILE A 5 1.10 -4.99 6.44
C ILE A 5 1.34 -4.21 5.16
N SER A 6 2.51 -4.40 4.56
CA SER A 6 2.80 -3.84 3.25
C SER A 6 3.61 -4.81 2.41
N ALA A 7 3.48 -4.67 1.10
CA ALA A 7 4.25 -5.45 0.13
C ALA A 7 4.22 -4.78 -1.24
N ILE A 8 5.14 -5.20 -2.09
CA ILE A 8 5.09 -4.87 -3.51
C ILE A 8 3.94 -5.68 -4.13
N ALA A 9 2.98 -4.99 -4.74
CA ALA A 9 1.75 -5.60 -5.27
C ALA A 9 1.76 -5.76 -6.79
N THR A 10 2.84 -5.36 -7.46
CA THR A 10 2.99 -5.50 -8.91
C THR A 10 4.05 -6.54 -9.23
N PRO A 11 3.96 -7.18 -10.41
CA PRO A 11 5.02 -8.11 -10.82
C PRO A 11 6.38 -7.43 -10.90
N GLN A 12 7.42 -8.15 -10.53
CA GLN A 12 8.79 -7.67 -10.59
C GLN A 12 9.27 -7.58 -12.04
N GLY A 13 10.07 -6.56 -12.30
CA GLY A 13 10.89 -6.48 -13.51
C GLY A 13 10.20 -6.02 -14.77
N ALA A 14 8.94 -5.65 -14.74
CA ALA A 14 8.23 -5.25 -15.95
C ALA A 14 7.58 -3.88 -15.77
N GLY A 15 7.71 -3.02 -16.77
CA GLY A 15 7.01 -1.76 -16.86
C GLY A 15 7.62 -0.66 -16.01
N GLY A 16 7.01 0.51 -16.10
CA GLY A 16 7.50 1.73 -15.45
C GLY A 16 6.91 2.04 -14.10
N ILE A 17 5.85 1.36 -13.68
CA ILE A 17 5.15 1.66 -12.44
C ILE A 17 5.16 0.45 -11.52
N GLY A 18 5.61 0.66 -10.29
CA GLY A 18 5.50 -0.33 -9.22
C GLY A 18 4.52 0.14 -8.17
N ILE A 19 3.77 -0.78 -7.59
CA ILE A 19 2.77 -0.47 -6.58
C ILE A 19 3.17 -1.11 -5.25
N ILE A 20 3.22 -0.26 -4.20
CA ILE A 20 3.31 -0.73 -2.81
C ILE A 20 1.91 -0.66 -2.24
N ARG A 21 1.42 -1.77 -1.68
CA ARG A 21 0.12 -1.80 -1.00
C ARG A 21 0.32 -1.91 0.49
N ILE A 22 -0.38 -1.03 1.23
CA ILE A 22 -0.39 -1.02 2.69
C ILE A 22 -1.82 -1.30 3.12
N SER A 23 -2.04 -2.29 3.97
CA SER A 23 -3.39 -2.69 4.38
C SER A 23 -3.47 -2.91 5.88
N GLY A 24 -4.49 -2.37 6.51
CA GLY A 24 -4.76 -2.56 7.94
C GLY A 24 -5.24 -1.28 8.61
N ASP A 25 -5.47 -1.37 9.90
CA ASP A 25 -6.02 -0.25 10.69
C ASP A 25 -5.10 0.97 10.69
N ARG A 26 -3.80 0.76 10.50
CA ARG A 26 -2.81 1.84 10.51
C ARG A 26 -2.31 2.20 9.13
N ALA A 27 -2.97 1.73 8.07
CA ALA A 27 -2.50 1.96 6.70
C ALA A 27 -2.35 3.46 6.41
N LEU A 28 -3.33 4.27 6.84
CA LEU A 28 -3.31 5.71 6.59
C LEU A 28 -2.24 6.42 7.41
N SER A 29 -2.05 6.04 8.67
CA SER A 29 -1.01 6.65 9.50
C SER A 29 0.39 6.27 9.00
N VAL A 30 0.59 5.03 8.58
CA VAL A 30 1.86 4.60 7.98
C VAL A 30 2.13 5.39 6.70
N ALA A 31 1.12 5.51 5.84
CA ALA A 31 1.27 6.23 4.58
C ALA A 31 1.57 7.71 4.82
N ASP A 32 0.89 8.35 5.77
CA ASP A 32 1.16 9.75 6.11
C ASP A 32 2.60 9.97 6.62
N ALA A 33 3.18 8.98 7.27
CA ALA A 33 4.55 9.07 7.76
C ALA A 33 5.58 9.05 6.61
N VAL A 34 5.24 8.43 5.49
CA VAL A 34 6.21 8.20 4.40
C VAL A 34 5.91 8.99 3.13
N PHE A 35 4.70 9.51 2.97
CA PHE A 35 4.25 10.19 1.75
C PHE A 35 3.84 11.62 2.06
N HIS A 36 4.36 12.57 1.28
CA HIS A 36 4.01 13.99 1.40
C HIS A 36 3.35 14.46 0.11
N ALA A 37 2.08 14.81 0.20
CA ALA A 37 1.32 15.32 -0.94
C ALA A 37 1.79 16.72 -1.32
N VAL A 38 1.79 17.03 -2.61
CA VAL A 38 2.08 18.38 -3.12
C VAL A 38 1.08 19.39 -2.53
N SER A 39 -0.18 18.98 -2.40
CA SER A 39 -1.23 19.83 -1.80
C SER A 39 -1.09 20.01 -0.29
N LYS A 40 -0.17 19.28 0.35
CA LYS A 40 0.02 19.23 1.80
C LYS A 40 -1.14 18.59 2.56
N ALA A 41 -2.13 18.01 1.86
CA ALA A 41 -3.20 17.25 2.48
C ALA A 41 -2.64 15.95 3.05
N LYS A 42 -3.24 15.47 4.14
CA LYS A 42 -2.90 14.17 4.72
C LYS A 42 -3.84 13.11 4.18
N LEU A 43 -3.28 11.93 3.90
CA LEU A 43 -4.07 10.81 3.41
C LEU A 43 -5.13 10.39 4.43
N SER A 44 -4.81 10.46 5.72
CA SER A 44 -5.74 10.12 6.80
C SER A 44 -6.98 11.02 6.86
N GLU A 45 -6.94 12.18 6.20
CA GLU A 45 -8.06 13.11 6.16
C GLU A 45 -8.98 12.88 4.97
N LEU A 46 -8.60 12.00 4.04
CA LEU A 46 -9.37 11.77 2.82
C LEU A 46 -10.44 10.71 3.02
N PRO A 47 -11.61 10.88 2.39
CA PRO A 47 -12.54 9.77 2.21
C PRO A 47 -11.94 8.76 1.23
N GLY A 48 -12.56 7.60 1.12
CA GLY A 48 -12.09 6.59 0.19
C GLY A 48 -12.20 7.00 -1.27
N MET A 49 -11.55 6.27 -2.13
CA MET A 49 -11.55 6.47 -3.59
C MET A 49 -10.99 7.84 -3.98
N ARG A 50 -9.89 8.23 -3.34
CA ARG A 50 -9.19 9.49 -3.63
C ARG A 50 -7.73 9.23 -3.91
N ALA A 51 -7.14 10.10 -4.73
CA ALA A 51 -5.73 10.03 -5.09
C ALA A 51 -5.06 11.38 -4.82
N LEU A 52 -3.81 11.32 -4.34
CA LEU A 52 -2.97 12.51 -4.18
C LEU A 52 -1.63 12.27 -4.86
N TYR A 53 -1.12 13.31 -5.53
CA TYR A 53 0.22 13.30 -6.08
C TYR A 53 1.20 13.85 -5.05
N GLY A 54 2.37 13.25 -4.95
CA GLY A 54 3.38 13.73 -4.04
C GLY A 54 4.67 12.94 -4.11
N THR A 55 5.37 12.87 -2.99
CA THR A 55 6.67 12.20 -2.90
C THR A 55 6.72 11.26 -1.72
N VAL A 56 7.44 10.17 -1.88
CA VAL A 56 7.84 9.31 -0.77
C VAL A 56 9.17 9.83 -0.27
N VAL A 57 9.28 10.02 1.04
CA VAL A 57 10.47 10.60 1.65
C VAL A 57 11.06 9.65 2.69
N ASP A 58 12.38 9.74 2.88
CA ASP A 58 13.06 9.00 3.93
C ASP A 58 12.87 9.70 5.29
N ARG A 59 13.50 9.15 6.33
CA ARG A 59 13.33 9.68 7.69
C ARG A 59 13.90 11.09 7.86
N LYS A 60 14.77 11.51 6.95
CA LYS A 60 15.37 12.86 6.95
C LYS A 60 14.59 13.84 6.09
N GLY A 61 13.54 13.38 5.41
CA GLY A 61 12.76 14.19 4.50
C GLY A 61 13.29 14.23 3.08
N THR A 62 14.32 13.44 2.77
CA THR A 62 14.87 13.38 1.41
C THR A 62 13.96 12.54 0.52
N VAL A 63 13.69 13.02 -0.68
CA VAL A 63 12.80 12.33 -1.62
C VAL A 63 13.43 11.04 -2.11
N ILE A 64 12.67 9.94 -1.96
CA ILE A 64 13.03 8.64 -2.53
C ILE A 64 12.46 8.50 -3.93
N ASP A 65 11.21 8.90 -4.12
CA ASP A 65 10.52 8.79 -5.41
C ASP A 65 9.31 9.72 -5.46
N GLU A 66 8.87 10.05 -6.67
CA GLU A 66 7.56 10.64 -6.89
C GLU A 66 6.54 9.52 -6.93
N ALA A 67 5.35 9.78 -6.44
CA ALA A 67 4.32 8.75 -6.35
C ALA A 67 2.92 9.34 -6.39
N VAL A 68 1.96 8.52 -6.80
CA VAL A 68 0.54 8.79 -6.59
C VAL A 68 0.07 7.86 -5.49
N ALA A 69 -0.56 8.42 -4.47
CA ALA A 69 -1.14 7.65 -3.38
C ALA A 69 -2.64 7.53 -3.58
N LEU A 70 -3.16 6.30 -3.53
CA LEU A 70 -4.58 6.00 -3.66
C LEU A 70 -5.09 5.51 -2.32
N VAL A 71 -6.19 6.09 -1.84
CA VAL A 71 -6.80 5.73 -0.56
C VAL A 71 -8.07 4.94 -0.78
N PHE A 72 -8.18 3.81 -0.10
CA PHE A 72 -9.38 2.97 -0.09
C PHE A 72 -9.79 2.78 1.37
N ARG A 73 -10.99 3.20 1.73
CA ARG A 73 -11.48 3.06 3.10
C ARG A 73 -12.27 1.77 3.28
N ALA A 74 -12.06 1.12 4.41
CA ALA A 74 -12.80 -0.08 4.77
C ALA A 74 -14.30 0.19 4.72
N PRO A 75 -15.12 -0.74 4.23
CA PRO A 75 -14.76 -2.05 3.67
C PRO A 75 -14.52 -2.03 2.16
N HIS A 76 -14.43 -0.85 1.54
CA HIS A 76 -14.37 -0.68 0.09
C HIS A 76 -12.94 -0.74 -0.42
N SER A 77 -12.29 -1.89 -0.22
CA SER A 77 -10.92 -2.16 -0.64
C SER A 77 -10.75 -3.64 -0.96
N TYR A 78 -9.59 -4.00 -1.49
CA TYR A 78 -9.32 -5.40 -1.82
C TYR A 78 -9.40 -6.32 -0.59
N THR A 79 -8.85 -5.87 0.54
CA THR A 79 -8.83 -6.67 1.78
C THR A 79 -10.03 -6.40 2.68
N ALA A 80 -10.89 -5.46 2.33
CA ALA A 80 -11.95 -4.89 3.16
C ALA A 80 -11.44 -4.09 4.37
N GLU A 81 -10.12 -3.88 4.46
CA GLU A 81 -9.49 -2.99 5.45
C GLU A 81 -9.22 -1.62 4.82
N ASP A 82 -8.75 -0.66 5.62
CA ASP A 82 -8.19 0.56 5.05
C ASP A 82 -6.93 0.19 4.26
N VAL A 83 -6.82 0.70 3.05
CA VAL A 83 -5.72 0.40 2.14
C VAL A 83 -5.20 1.68 1.53
N VAL A 84 -3.88 1.80 1.45
CA VAL A 84 -3.22 2.83 0.65
C VAL A 84 -2.32 2.13 -0.36
N GLU A 85 -2.41 2.55 -1.62
CA GLU A 85 -1.50 2.09 -2.65
C GLU A 85 -0.63 3.26 -3.09
N LEU A 86 0.68 3.05 -3.11
CA LEU A 86 1.66 4.03 -3.58
C LEU A 86 2.13 3.56 -4.96
N GLN A 87 1.79 4.33 -5.99
CA GLN A 87 2.24 4.05 -7.36
C GLN A 87 3.55 4.80 -7.59
N CYS A 88 4.63 4.05 -7.73
CA CYS A 88 6.00 4.56 -7.79
C CYS A 88 6.61 4.39 -9.19
N HIS A 89 7.60 5.21 -9.53
CA HIS A 89 8.14 5.28 -10.89
C HIS A 89 9.62 4.92 -10.99
N GLY A 90 10.31 4.78 -9.87
CA GLY A 90 11.77 4.72 -9.85
C GLY A 90 12.42 3.37 -10.17
N GLY A 91 11.64 2.36 -10.59
CA GLY A 91 12.19 1.04 -10.87
C GLY A 91 12.30 0.17 -9.62
N SER A 92 12.77 -1.08 -9.79
CA SER A 92 12.70 -2.08 -8.73
C SER A 92 13.57 -1.76 -7.51
N ALA A 93 14.74 -1.16 -7.71
CA ALA A 93 15.60 -0.79 -6.57
C ALA A 93 14.97 0.30 -5.72
N VAL A 94 14.40 1.32 -6.36
CA VAL A 94 13.69 2.39 -5.66
C VAL A 94 12.45 1.85 -4.99
N LEU A 95 11.71 0.97 -5.67
CA LEU A 95 10.49 0.37 -5.12
C LEU A 95 10.80 -0.40 -3.83
N ARG A 96 11.91 -1.13 -3.78
CA ARG A 96 12.33 -1.81 -2.55
C ARG A 96 12.68 -0.83 -1.43
N ARG A 97 13.27 0.33 -1.77
CA ARG A 97 13.53 1.38 -0.78
C ARG A 97 12.21 1.95 -0.22
N VAL A 98 11.23 2.15 -1.08
CA VAL A 98 9.90 2.62 -0.65
C VAL A 98 9.26 1.60 0.28
N LEU A 99 9.35 0.32 -0.07
CA LEU A 99 8.82 -0.75 0.79
C LEU A 99 9.48 -0.73 2.16
N ALA A 100 10.80 -0.68 2.20
CA ALA A 100 11.55 -0.61 3.47
C ALA A 100 11.12 0.62 4.28
N ARG A 101 10.86 1.73 3.61
CA ARG A 101 10.40 2.95 4.28
C ARG A 101 9.03 2.75 4.96
N THR A 102 8.12 1.97 4.33
CA THR A 102 6.83 1.68 4.97
C THR A 102 7.01 0.84 6.24
N TYR A 103 7.99 -0.05 6.27
CA TYR A 103 8.30 -0.80 7.49
C TYR A 103 8.76 0.14 8.61
N GLU A 104 9.60 1.12 8.28
CA GLU A 104 10.02 2.14 9.24
C GLU A 104 8.83 2.96 9.75
N GLY A 105 7.82 3.16 8.91
CA GLY A 105 6.60 3.88 9.25
C GLY A 105 5.61 3.07 10.08
N GLY A 106 5.88 1.79 10.28
CA GLY A 106 5.07 0.95 11.15
C GLY A 106 4.36 -0.23 10.50
N ALA A 107 4.53 -0.45 9.19
CA ALA A 107 3.97 -1.63 8.54
C ALA A 107 4.86 -2.84 8.76
N ALA A 108 4.26 -4.01 8.90
CA ALA A 108 4.97 -5.28 8.92
C ALA A 108 5.01 -5.85 7.50
N PRO A 109 6.05 -6.64 7.16
CA PRO A 109 6.06 -7.32 5.87
C PRO A 109 4.86 -8.26 5.74
N ALA A 110 4.17 -8.20 4.61
CA ALA A 110 3.10 -9.13 4.30
C ALA A 110 3.68 -10.51 3.97
N GLU A 111 3.01 -11.55 4.42
CA GLU A 111 3.33 -12.89 4.01
C GLU A 111 2.77 -13.15 2.60
N ARG A 112 3.32 -14.17 1.94
CA ARG A 112 2.83 -14.55 0.62
C ARG A 112 1.33 -14.85 0.67
N GLY A 113 0.56 -14.19 -0.19
CA GLY A 113 -0.88 -14.38 -0.27
C GLY A 113 -1.67 -13.75 0.87
N GLU A 114 -1.05 -12.96 1.71
CA GLU A 114 -1.71 -12.42 2.90
C GLU A 114 -2.84 -11.45 2.57
N PHE A 115 -2.68 -10.63 1.55
CA PHE A 115 -3.78 -9.72 1.14
C PHE A 115 -5.00 -10.51 0.70
N THR A 116 -4.80 -11.56 -0.08
CA THR A 116 -5.90 -12.42 -0.55
C THR A 116 -6.53 -13.18 0.62
N LYS A 117 -5.71 -13.65 1.55
CA LYS A 117 -6.21 -14.30 2.77
C LYS A 117 -7.11 -13.35 3.56
N ARG A 118 -6.69 -12.10 3.74
CA ARG A 118 -7.49 -11.12 4.46
C ARG A 118 -8.78 -10.79 3.72
N ALA A 119 -8.73 -10.68 2.39
CA ALA A 119 -9.92 -10.46 1.58
C ALA A 119 -10.94 -11.58 1.79
N PHE A 120 -10.47 -12.83 1.82
CA PHE A 120 -11.33 -13.99 2.09
C PHE A 120 -11.90 -13.95 3.53
N LEU A 121 -11.04 -13.74 4.53
CA LEU A 121 -11.46 -13.72 5.94
C LEU A 121 -12.43 -12.60 6.24
N ASN A 122 -12.32 -11.48 5.53
CA ASN A 122 -13.20 -10.32 5.70
C ASN A 122 -14.43 -10.36 4.78
N GLY A 123 -14.65 -11.47 4.09
CA GLY A 123 -15.85 -11.67 3.28
C GLY A 123 -15.84 -11.00 1.92
N ARG A 124 -14.69 -10.46 1.47
CA ARG A 124 -14.58 -9.79 0.18
C ARG A 124 -14.50 -10.80 -0.98
N LEU A 125 -13.89 -11.95 -0.75
CA LEU A 125 -13.76 -13.05 -1.71
C LEU A 125 -14.34 -14.31 -1.12
N ASP A 126 -14.96 -15.17 -1.96
CA ASP A 126 -15.32 -16.50 -1.53
C ASP A 126 -14.11 -17.46 -1.64
N LEU A 127 -14.27 -18.68 -1.18
CA LEU A 127 -13.17 -19.65 -1.15
C LEU A 127 -12.65 -19.96 -2.56
N THR A 128 -13.55 -20.10 -3.53
CA THR A 128 -13.16 -20.38 -4.91
C THR A 128 -12.35 -19.23 -5.50
N GLN A 129 -12.80 -18.00 -5.28
CA GLN A 129 -12.09 -16.80 -5.75
C GLN A 129 -10.71 -16.68 -5.11
N ALA A 130 -10.61 -16.92 -3.81
CA ALA A 130 -9.33 -16.84 -3.10
C ALA A 130 -8.36 -17.92 -3.60
N ALA A 131 -8.82 -19.14 -3.78
CA ALA A 131 -8.00 -20.23 -4.30
C ALA A 131 -7.49 -19.92 -5.70
N ALA A 132 -8.33 -19.35 -6.57
CA ALA A 132 -7.95 -19.01 -7.94
C ALA A 132 -6.81 -17.96 -7.96
N VAL A 133 -6.87 -16.97 -7.08
CA VAL A 133 -5.83 -15.94 -7.00
C VAL A 133 -4.53 -16.51 -6.43
N MET A 134 -4.60 -17.35 -5.42
CA MET A 134 -3.41 -17.88 -4.75
C MET A 134 -2.69 -18.94 -5.57
N ASP A 135 -3.37 -19.57 -6.52
CA ASP A 135 -2.78 -20.57 -7.41
C ASP A 135 -1.95 -19.94 -8.56
N VAL A 136 -2.00 -18.64 -8.72
CA VAL A 136 -1.29 -17.94 -9.81
C VAL A 136 0.17 -17.59 -9.44
#